data_4c974602218cf6e34b581c66afb37baa
#
_entry.id   4c974602218cf6e34b581c66afb37baa
#
_cell.length_a   1.000
_cell.length_b   1.000
_cell.length_c   1.000
_cell.angle_alpha   90.00
_cell.angle_beta   90.00
_cell.angle_gamma   90.00
#
_symmetry.space_group_name_H-M   'P 1'
#
loop_
_entity.id
_entity.type
_entity.pdbx_description
1 polymer ?
#
loop_
_entity_poly.entity_id
_entity_poly.type
_entity_poly.pdbx_seq_one_letter_code
_entity_poly.pdbx_strand_id
1 'polypeptide(L)'
;MKDEKKRGRPRAFDAKAALIKARDVFWDRGFAAASLDNLSAATNLNRPSLYGAFGDKEDLYLDTLEGYRQDGMNTLAEALDPSLPLHDNIARVYAGALAIYLHGETAARGCLLIGTASVEAVQHERVREVLGRSLNDFDDEIEKRMRLGVERGELPQSADPQMLARLASAVMHSLAVRARAGDSRETLEAIARSGVELICGSANNP
;
A
#
# COMPACT_ATOMS: atom_id res chain seq x y z
N MET A 1 17.79 9.99 53.73
CA MET A 1 17.30 10.83 52.63
C MET A 1 17.65 10.10 51.34
N LYS A 2 16.64 9.53 50.66
CA LYS A 2 16.82 8.85 49.36
C LYS A 2 16.60 9.89 48.27
N ASP A 3 17.64 10.13 47.45
CA ASP A 3 17.55 10.95 46.24
C ASP A 3 16.58 10.29 45.25
N GLU A 4 15.42 10.89 45.06
CA GLU A 4 14.50 10.57 43.95
C GLU A 4 15.12 11.10 42.64
N LYS A 5 15.67 10.17 41.84
CA LYS A 5 16.04 10.45 40.46
C LYS A 5 14.81 11.00 39.70
N LYS A 6 14.79 12.30 39.43
CA LYS A 6 13.82 12.93 38.54
C LYS A 6 13.83 12.18 37.22
N ARG A 7 12.78 11.41 36.94
CA ARG A 7 12.49 10.88 35.62
C ARG A 7 12.35 12.07 34.65
N GLY A 8 13.27 12.19 33.73
CA GLY A 8 13.21 13.21 32.70
C GLY A 8 11.87 13.09 31.92
N ARG A 9 11.23 14.24 31.74
CA ARG A 9 9.99 14.37 30.94
C ARG A 9 10.21 13.70 29.57
N PRO A 10 9.38 12.72 29.16
CA PRO A 10 9.48 12.16 27.82
C PRO A 10 9.40 13.31 26.80
N ARG A 11 10.40 13.47 25.95
CA ARG A 11 10.26 14.33 24.78
C ARG A 11 9.14 13.74 23.94
N ALA A 12 7.98 14.41 23.92
CA ALA A 12 6.86 14.02 23.08
C ALA A 12 7.32 14.21 21.62
N PHE A 13 7.84 13.16 21.00
CA PHE A 13 8.00 13.12 19.55
C PHE A 13 6.68 12.59 18.96
N ASP A 14 6.35 13.05 17.79
CA ASP A 14 5.22 12.53 17.04
C ASP A 14 5.62 11.16 16.41
N ALA A 15 5.16 10.08 17.05
CA ALA A 15 5.46 8.71 16.61
C ALA A 15 4.91 8.44 15.20
N LYS A 16 3.75 9.02 14.86
CA LYS A 16 3.15 8.87 13.52
C LYS A 16 4.01 9.56 12.47
N ALA A 17 4.46 10.78 12.72
CA ALA A 17 5.35 11.49 11.80
C ALA A 17 6.71 10.78 11.64
N ALA A 18 7.26 10.22 12.71
CA ALA A 18 8.49 9.43 12.65
C ALA A 18 8.29 8.14 11.82
N LEU A 19 7.16 7.45 12.00
CA LEU A 19 6.84 6.25 11.24
C LEU A 19 6.73 6.53 9.74
N ILE A 20 6.08 7.64 9.34
CA ILE A 20 5.99 8.05 7.94
C ILE A 20 7.40 8.28 7.35
N LYS A 21 8.28 8.95 8.07
CA LYS A 21 9.66 9.17 7.61
C LYS A 21 10.47 7.89 7.52
N ALA A 22 10.30 6.96 8.46
CA ALA A 22 10.93 5.65 8.40
C ALA A 22 10.41 4.83 7.20
N ARG A 23 9.10 4.91 6.93
CA ARG A 23 8.46 4.31 5.74
C ARG A 23 9.12 4.78 4.45
N ASP A 24 9.36 6.08 4.32
CA ASP A 24 10.01 6.64 3.13
C ASP A 24 11.43 6.08 2.94
N VAL A 25 12.21 5.92 4.01
CA VAL A 25 13.54 5.30 3.93
C VAL A 25 13.47 3.84 3.46
N PHE A 26 12.53 3.06 4.00
CA PHE A 26 12.34 1.67 3.57
C PHE A 26 11.82 1.58 2.13
N TRP A 27 10.95 2.50 1.72
CA TRP A 27 10.40 2.52 0.37
C TRP A 27 11.47 2.78 -0.68
N ASP A 28 12.37 3.75 -0.41
CA ASP A 28 13.42 4.14 -1.34
C ASP A 28 14.57 3.13 -1.40
N ARG A 29 14.93 2.54 -0.25
CA ARG A 29 16.15 1.71 -0.11
C ARG A 29 15.90 0.22 0.01
N GLY A 30 14.67 -0.19 0.32
CA GLY A 30 14.34 -1.54 0.77
C GLY A 30 14.77 -1.79 2.22
N PHE A 31 14.33 -2.91 2.79
CA PHE A 31 14.65 -3.27 4.18
C PHE A 31 16.15 -3.48 4.39
N ALA A 32 16.80 -4.30 3.56
CA ALA A 32 18.20 -4.68 3.76
C ALA A 32 19.14 -3.46 3.76
N ALA A 33 18.98 -2.53 2.81
CA ALA A 33 19.86 -1.37 2.65
C ALA A 33 19.49 -0.16 3.55
N ALA A 34 18.33 -0.16 4.19
CA ALA A 34 17.96 0.84 5.19
C ALA A 34 18.76 0.66 6.47
N SER A 35 19.81 1.44 6.68
CA SER A 35 20.61 1.39 7.91
C SER A 35 19.92 2.13 9.07
N LEU A 36 20.30 1.79 10.32
CA LEU A 36 19.85 2.53 11.50
C LEU A 36 20.25 4.01 11.46
N ASP A 37 21.36 4.33 10.80
CA ASP A 37 21.78 5.73 10.64
C ASP A 37 20.87 6.47 9.66
N ASN A 38 20.45 5.84 8.56
CA ASN A 38 19.46 6.41 7.65
C ASN A 38 18.13 6.67 8.37
N LEU A 39 17.65 5.68 9.14
CA LEU A 39 16.42 5.79 9.91
C LEU A 39 16.51 6.89 10.98
N SER A 40 17.61 6.93 11.73
CA SER A 40 17.88 7.96 12.74
C SER A 40 17.90 9.37 12.12
N ALA A 41 18.59 9.53 10.99
CA ALA A 41 18.66 10.81 10.29
C ALA A 41 17.28 11.27 9.78
N ALA A 42 16.53 10.38 9.13
CA ALA A 42 15.21 10.69 8.58
C ALA A 42 14.19 11.04 9.66
N THR A 43 14.14 10.26 10.76
CA THR A 43 13.19 10.45 11.86
C THR A 43 13.56 11.53 12.83
N ASN A 44 14.83 12.00 12.79
CA ASN A 44 15.44 12.89 13.78
C ASN A 44 15.41 12.30 15.21
N LEU A 45 15.49 10.96 15.31
CA LEU A 45 15.58 10.21 16.56
C LEU A 45 16.95 9.52 16.64
N ASN A 46 17.56 9.52 17.81
CA ASN A 46 18.75 8.69 18.02
C ASN A 46 18.36 7.20 18.13
N ARG A 47 19.32 6.30 17.94
CA ARG A 47 19.10 4.85 17.97
C ARG A 47 18.39 4.37 19.25
N PRO A 48 18.76 4.79 20.49
CA PRO A 48 18.02 4.40 21.68
C PRO A 48 16.57 4.84 21.70
N SER A 49 16.26 6.01 21.14
CA SER A 49 14.88 6.50 21.02
C SER A 49 14.07 5.73 19.98
N LEU A 50 14.69 5.33 18.85
CA LEU A 50 14.07 4.46 17.85
C LEU A 50 13.72 3.09 18.46
N TYR A 51 14.70 2.43 19.10
CA TYR A 51 14.46 1.14 19.77
C TYR A 51 13.44 1.21 20.89
N GLY A 52 13.47 2.30 21.66
CA GLY A 52 12.51 2.51 22.75
C GLY A 52 11.08 2.78 22.28
N ALA A 53 10.91 3.27 21.04
CA ALA A 53 9.61 3.61 20.48
C ALA A 53 9.00 2.49 19.64
N PHE A 54 9.82 1.81 18.84
CA PHE A 54 9.37 0.92 17.76
C PHE A 54 9.96 -0.50 17.84
N GLY A 55 10.79 -0.81 18.85
CA GLY A 55 11.47 -2.09 18.91
C GLY A 55 12.69 -2.15 17.98
N ASP A 56 12.96 -3.31 17.40
CA ASP A 56 14.07 -3.46 16.47
C ASP A 56 13.75 -2.95 15.05
N LYS A 57 14.68 -3.13 14.11
CA LYS A 57 14.52 -2.67 12.73
C LYS A 57 13.38 -3.41 12.02
N GLU A 58 13.17 -4.68 12.33
CA GLU A 58 12.09 -5.47 11.76
C GLU A 58 10.74 -4.99 12.31
N ASP A 59 10.63 -4.74 13.61
CA ASP A 59 9.43 -4.19 14.23
C ASP A 59 9.06 -2.84 13.60
N LEU A 60 10.03 -1.92 13.48
CA LEU A 60 9.81 -0.64 12.82
C LEU A 60 9.36 -0.80 11.37
N TYR A 61 9.94 -1.75 10.64
CA TYR A 61 9.53 -2.02 9.25
C TYR A 61 8.09 -2.55 9.18
N LEU A 62 7.74 -3.50 10.05
CA LEU A 62 6.37 -4.03 10.14
C LEU A 62 5.35 -2.95 10.46
N ASP A 63 5.67 -2.04 11.37
CA ASP A 63 4.82 -0.89 11.69
C ASP A 63 4.63 0.02 10.46
N THR A 64 5.69 0.22 9.64
CA THR A 64 5.58 1.00 8.39
C THR A 64 4.72 0.31 7.34
N LEU A 65 4.81 -1.02 7.22
CA LEU A 65 3.97 -1.81 6.30
C LEU A 65 2.49 -1.76 6.73
N GLU A 66 2.22 -1.91 8.04
CA GLU A 66 0.87 -1.86 8.57
C GLU A 66 0.24 -0.47 8.39
N GLY A 67 0.99 0.60 8.66
CA GLY A 67 0.54 1.97 8.40
C GLY A 67 0.23 2.20 6.92
N TYR A 68 1.09 1.71 6.01
CA TYR A 68 0.87 1.81 4.57
C TYR A 68 -0.36 1.00 4.12
N ARG A 69 -0.55 -0.22 4.67
CA ARG A 69 -1.74 -1.03 4.41
C ARG A 69 -3.01 -0.29 4.81
N GLN A 70 -3.03 0.30 6.02
CA GLN A 70 -4.20 1.03 6.50
C GLN A 70 -4.52 2.26 5.65
N ASP A 71 -3.51 3.04 5.26
CA ASP A 71 -3.68 4.19 4.36
C ASP A 71 -4.25 3.73 3.01
N GLY A 72 -3.72 2.61 2.46
CA GLY A 72 -4.20 2.01 1.22
C GLY A 72 -5.65 1.52 1.31
N MET A 73 -6.03 0.87 2.41
CA MET A 73 -7.41 0.41 2.65
C MET A 73 -8.40 1.58 2.73
N ASN A 74 -8.01 2.68 3.36
CA ASN A 74 -8.84 3.89 3.41
C ASN A 74 -9.06 4.48 2.00
N THR A 75 -7.99 4.58 1.21
CA THR A 75 -8.06 5.06 -0.18
C THR A 75 -8.91 4.14 -1.04
N LEU A 76 -8.80 2.82 -0.86
CA LEU A 76 -9.61 1.83 -1.56
C LEU A 76 -11.11 1.97 -1.21
N ALA A 77 -11.43 2.11 0.08
CA ALA A 77 -12.80 2.30 0.52
C ALA A 77 -13.45 3.56 -0.08
N GLU A 78 -12.70 4.67 -0.18
CA GLU A 78 -13.16 5.90 -0.83
C GLU A 78 -13.36 5.73 -2.34
N ALA A 79 -12.52 4.91 -3.00
CA ALA A 79 -12.64 4.63 -4.43
C ALA A 79 -13.83 3.72 -4.76
N LEU A 80 -14.14 2.77 -3.89
CA LEU A 80 -15.21 1.78 -4.06
C LEU A 80 -16.59 2.29 -3.55
N ASP A 81 -16.89 3.58 -3.72
CA ASP A 81 -18.16 4.18 -3.39
C ASP A 81 -19.32 3.45 -4.09
N PRO A 82 -20.23 2.79 -3.35
CA PRO A 82 -21.30 2.00 -3.94
C PRO A 82 -22.36 2.85 -4.67
N SER A 83 -22.34 4.17 -4.54
CA SER A 83 -23.23 5.08 -5.28
C SER A 83 -22.81 5.28 -6.73
N LEU A 84 -21.57 4.92 -7.08
CA LEU A 84 -21.01 5.05 -8.42
C LEU A 84 -21.09 3.72 -9.19
N PRO A 85 -21.10 3.76 -10.54
CA PRO A 85 -20.98 2.56 -11.38
C PRO A 85 -19.68 1.79 -11.07
N LEU A 86 -19.72 0.46 -11.21
CA LEU A 86 -18.56 -0.41 -10.98
C LEU A 86 -17.35 0.01 -11.82
N HIS A 87 -17.58 0.34 -13.11
CA HIS A 87 -16.56 0.82 -14.02
C HIS A 87 -15.80 2.04 -13.43
N ASP A 88 -16.54 3.01 -12.90
CA ASP A 88 -15.95 4.21 -12.30
C ASP A 88 -15.21 3.90 -11.00
N ASN A 89 -15.71 2.96 -10.20
CA ASN A 89 -15.02 2.51 -9.00
C ASN A 89 -13.64 1.92 -9.34
N ILE A 90 -13.56 0.98 -10.28
CA ILE A 90 -12.28 0.36 -10.64
C ILE A 90 -11.33 1.38 -11.29
N ALA A 91 -11.86 2.30 -12.10
CA ALA A 91 -11.07 3.40 -12.65
C ALA A 91 -10.47 4.29 -11.53
N ARG A 92 -11.27 4.62 -10.49
CA ARG A 92 -10.79 5.38 -9.31
C ARG A 92 -9.77 4.61 -8.48
N VAL A 93 -9.94 3.30 -8.32
CA VAL A 93 -8.94 2.44 -7.65
C VAL A 93 -7.58 2.55 -8.34
N TYR A 94 -7.54 2.41 -9.66
CA TYR A 94 -6.29 2.51 -10.41
C TYR A 94 -5.71 3.93 -10.43
N ALA A 95 -6.56 4.95 -10.54
CA ALA A 95 -6.11 6.34 -10.47
C ALA A 95 -5.49 6.67 -9.10
N GLY A 96 -6.11 6.24 -8.00
CA GLY A 96 -5.57 6.39 -6.65
C GLY A 96 -4.26 5.63 -6.46
N ALA A 97 -4.17 4.40 -6.96
CA ALA A 97 -2.94 3.62 -6.95
C ALA A 97 -1.81 4.32 -7.72
N LEU A 98 -2.08 4.82 -8.94
CA LEU A 98 -1.09 5.55 -9.75
C LEU A 98 -0.64 6.85 -9.08
N ALA A 99 -1.52 7.57 -8.39
CA ALA A 99 -1.14 8.75 -7.63
C ALA A 99 -0.10 8.42 -6.54
N ILE A 100 -0.23 7.27 -5.88
CA ILE A 100 0.73 6.78 -4.89
C ILE A 100 2.02 6.29 -5.58
N TYR A 101 1.91 5.47 -6.63
CA TYR A 101 3.05 4.79 -7.25
C TYR A 101 3.98 5.73 -8.01
N LEU A 102 3.43 6.78 -8.60
CA LEU A 102 4.19 7.81 -9.31
C LEU A 102 4.79 8.87 -8.38
N HIS A 103 4.47 8.82 -7.08
CA HIS A 103 5.05 9.73 -6.10
C HIS A 103 6.50 9.34 -5.80
N GLY A 104 7.40 10.34 -5.76
CA GLY A 104 8.81 10.18 -5.44
C GLY A 104 9.60 11.42 -5.83
N GLU A 105 10.68 11.72 -5.11
CA GLU A 105 11.49 12.92 -5.36
C GLU A 105 12.34 12.80 -6.63
N THR A 106 12.86 11.60 -6.90
CA THR A 106 13.77 11.36 -8.03
C THR A 106 13.23 10.36 -9.04
N ALA A 107 12.36 9.44 -8.61
CA ALA A 107 11.77 8.39 -9.45
C ALA A 107 10.47 7.89 -8.81
N ALA A 108 9.63 7.29 -9.65
CA ALA A 108 8.42 6.62 -9.18
C ALA A 108 8.76 5.46 -8.23
N ARG A 109 8.08 5.42 -7.07
CA ARG A 109 8.37 4.43 -6.01
C ARG A 109 7.64 3.10 -6.18
N GLY A 110 6.55 3.07 -6.94
CA GLY A 110 5.66 1.90 -7.00
C GLY A 110 4.94 1.66 -5.67
N CYS A 111 4.55 0.43 -5.39
CA CYS A 111 3.93 0.02 -4.14
C CYS A 111 4.99 -0.42 -3.13
N LEU A 112 4.89 0.02 -1.87
CA LEU A 112 5.80 -0.41 -0.80
C LEU A 112 5.72 -1.92 -0.56
N LEU A 113 4.50 -2.49 -0.49
CA LEU A 113 4.30 -3.92 -0.27
C LEU A 113 4.89 -4.76 -1.42
N ILE A 114 4.56 -4.41 -2.67
CA ILE A 114 5.03 -5.17 -3.83
C ILE A 114 6.52 -4.93 -4.09
N GLY A 115 7.01 -3.73 -3.85
CA GLY A 115 8.39 -3.34 -4.14
C GLY A 115 9.41 -3.73 -3.06
N THR A 116 8.98 -3.96 -1.81
CA THR A 116 9.89 -4.26 -0.70
C THR A 116 9.47 -5.48 0.10
N ALA A 117 8.22 -5.57 0.55
CA ALA A 117 7.79 -6.67 1.41
C ALA A 117 7.77 -8.03 0.67
N SER A 118 7.48 -8.07 -0.63
CA SER A 118 7.53 -9.31 -1.42
C SER A 118 8.92 -9.95 -1.46
N VAL A 119 9.98 -9.14 -1.44
CA VAL A 119 11.37 -9.64 -1.41
C VAL A 119 11.72 -10.17 -0.01
N GLU A 120 11.38 -9.42 1.02
CA GLU A 120 11.71 -9.75 2.40
C GLU A 120 10.87 -10.92 2.95
N ALA A 121 9.67 -11.15 2.42
CA ALA A 121 8.77 -12.23 2.80
C ALA A 121 9.37 -13.64 2.65
N VAL A 122 10.43 -13.79 1.85
CA VAL A 122 11.17 -15.05 1.69
C VAL A 122 11.91 -15.42 2.97
N GLN A 123 12.50 -14.44 3.65
CA GLN A 123 13.37 -14.63 4.81
C GLN A 123 12.68 -14.28 6.15
N HIS A 124 11.67 -13.42 6.12
CA HIS A 124 10.99 -12.85 7.28
C HIS A 124 9.53 -13.31 7.33
N GLU A 125 9.22 -14.25 8.22
CA GLU A 125 7.88 -14.82 8.37
C GLU A 125 6.82 -13.76 8.69
N ARG A 126 7.11 -12.86 9.63
CA ARG A 126 6.21 -11.78 10.02
C ARG A 126 5.90 -10.82 8.86
N VAL A 127 6.89 -10.55 7.99
CA VAL A 127 6.70 -9.74 6.77
C VAL A 127 5.79 -10.49 5.78
N ARG A 128 5.99 -11.82 5.62
CA ARG A 128 5.13 -12.67 4.77
C ARG A 128 3.67 -12.65 5.25
N GLU A 129 3.44 -12.70 6.56
CA GLU A 129 2.10 -12.62 7.14
C GLU A 129 1.43 -11.27 6.85
N VAL A 130 2.15 -10.15 7.04
CA VAL A 130 1.63 -8.80 6.73
C VAL A 130 1.33 -8.67 5.23
N LEU A 131 2.22 -9.15 4.37
CA LEU A 131 2.02 -9.12 2.92
C LEU A 131 0.77 -9.94 2.53
N GLY A 132 0.67 -11.19 2.99
CA GLY A 132 -0.45 -12.07 2.67
C GLY A 132 -1.79 -11.50 3.14
N ARG A 133 -1.84 -10.99 4.38
CA ARG A 133 -3.03 -10.31 4.91
C ARG A 133 -3.39 -9.09 4.07
N SER A 134 -2.40 -8.26 3.70
CA SER A 134 -2.64 -7.07 2.89
C SER A 134 -3.24 -7.41 1.52
N LEU A 135 -2.72 -8.43 0.84
CA LEU A 135 -3.25 -8.87 -0.45
C LEU A 135 -4.69 -9.35 -0.31
N ASN A 136 -4.98 -10.16 0.70
CA ASN A 136 -6.33 -10.67 0.94
C ASN A 136 -7.32 -9.55 1.29
N ASP A 137 -6.95 -8.63 2.17
CA ASP A 137 -7.82 -7.52 2.56
C ASP A 137 -8.22 -6.65 1.36
N PHE A 138 -7.28 -6.36 0.44
CA PHE A 138 -7.56 -5.63 -0.79
C PHE A 138 -8.47 -6.41 -1.73
N ASP A 139 -8.19 -7.70 -1.93
CA ASP A 139 -9.03 -8.56 -2.77
C ASP A 139 -10.45 -8.64 -2.20
N ASP A 140 -10.62 -8.83 -0.90
CA ASP A 140 -11.91 -8.95 -0.22
C ASP A 140 -12.78 -7.68 -0.38
N GLU A 141 -12.18 -6.48 -0.27
CA GLU A 141 -12.91 -5.23 -0.47
C GLU A 141 -13.35 -5.05 -1.93
N ILE A 142 -12.49 -5.37 -2.89
CA ILE A 142 -12.85 -5.32 -4.30
C ILE A 142 -13.91 -6.38 -4.61
N GLU A 143 -13.80 -7.60 -4.06
CA GLU A 143 -14.79 -8.66 -4.24
C GLU A 143 -16.19 -8.25 -3.78
N LYS A 144 -16.31 -7.59 -2.62
CA LYS A 144 -17.61 -7.07 -2.13
C LYS A 144 -18.26 -6.15 -3.17
N ARG A 145 -17.47 -5.27 -3.79
CA ARG A 145 -17.98 -4.37 -4.84
C ARG A 145 -18.33 -5.12 -6.12
N MET A 146 -17.54 -6.16 -6.50
CA MET A 146 -17.87 -7.01 -7.66
C MET A 146 -19.18 -7.78 -7.44
N ARG A 147 -19.42 -8.33 -6.24
CA ARG A 147 -20.69 -9.00 -5.87
C ARG A 147 -21.88 -8.06 -6.04
N LEU A 148 -21.76 -6.85 -5.53
CA LEU A 148 -22.77 -5.82 -5.72
C LEU A 148 -22.98 -5.49 -7.21
N GLY A 149 -21.91 -5.53 -8.02
CA GLY A 149 -21.98 -5.36 -9.47
C GLY A 149 -22.81 -6.44 -10.16
N VAL A 150 -22.66 -7.70 -9.75
CA VAL A 150 -23.50 -8.81 -10.24
C VAL A 150 -24.95 -8.62 -9.83
N GLU A 151 -25.22 -8.27 -8.57
CA GLU A 151 -26.57 -8.03 -8.05
C GLU A 151 -27.29 -6.89 -8.79
N ARG A 152 -26.55 -5.87 -9.21
CA ARG A 152 -27.08 -4.70 -9.93
C ARG A 152 -27.12 -4.86 -11.46
N GLY A 153 -26.62 -5.97 -11.97
CA GLY A 153 -26.54 -6.20 -13.42
C GLY A 153 -25.42 -5.40 -14.11
N GLU A 154 -24.46 -4.85 -13.35
CA GLU A 154 -23.25 -4.21 -13.87
C GLU A 154 -22.22 -5.25 -14.39
N LEU A 155 -22.34 -6.48 -13.92
CA LEU A 155 -21.60 -7.66 -14.35
C LEU A 155 -22.57 -8.78 -14.72
N PRO A 156 -22.18 -9.70 -15.62
CA PRO A 156 -22.98 -10.88 -15.95
C PRO A 156 -23.24 -11.74 -14.70
N GLN A 157 -24.39 -12.42 -14.64
CA GLN A 157 -24.72 -13.37 -13.56
C GLN A 157 -23.74 -14.55 -13.48
N SER A 158 -23.03 -14.86 -14.58
CA SER A 158 -22.00 -15.90 -14.65
C SER A 158 -20.62 -15.40 -14.21
N ALA A 159 -20.45 -14.12 -13.88
CA ALA A 159 -19.17 -13.61 -13.42
C ALA A 159 -18.75 -14.23 -12.09
N ASP A 160 -17.47 -14.46 -11.92
CA ASP A 160 -16.87 -14.84 -10.64
C ASP A 160 -16.29 -13.60 -9.94
N PRO A 161 -16.97 -13.04 -8.93
CA PRO A 161 -16.55 -11.83 -8.26
C PRO A 161 -15.16 -11.94 -7.60
N GLN A 162 -14.85 -13.12 -7.03
CA GLN A 162 -13.57 -13.37 -6.38
C GLN A 162 -12.43 -13.36 -7.40
N MET A 163 -12.62 -14.03 -8.54
CA MET A 163 -11.60 -14.05 -9.58
C MET A 163 -11.42 -12.68 -10.22
N LEU A 164 -12.49 -11.92 -10.45
CA LEU A 164 -12.41 -10.56 -10.97
C LEU A 164 -11.70 -9.61 -10.00
N ALA A 165 -11.91 -9.74 -8.70
CA ALA A 165 -11.18 -8.97 -7.69
C ALA A 165 -9.69 -9.26 -7.74
N ARG A 166 -9.28 -10.52 -7.80
CA ARG A 166 -7.88 -10.92 -7.94
C ARG A 166 -7.24 -10.42 -9.24
N LEU A 167 -7.99 -10.41 -10.34
CA LEU A 167 -7.51 -9.84 -11.60
C LEU A 167 -7.35 -8.32 -11.50
N ALA A 168 -8.27 -7.63 -10.83
CA ALA A 168 -8.14 -6.19 -10.57
C ALA A 168 -6.89 -5.87 -9.75
N SER A 169 -6.64 -6.64 -8.69
CA SER A 169 -5.41 -6.53 -7.88
C SER A 169 -4.16 -6.85 -8.71
N ALA A 170 -4.20 -7.87 -9.57
CA ALA A 170 -3.05 -8.23 -10.43
C ALA A 170 -2.68 -7.09 -11.40
N VAL A 171 -3.67 -6.39 -11.98
CA VAL A 171 -3.42 -5.18 -12.79
C VAL A 171 -2.76 -4.11 -11.93
N MET A 172 -3.28 -3.84 -10.73
CA MET A 172 -2.72 -2.85 -9.79
C MET A 172 -1.27 -3.18 -9.42
N HIS A 173 -0.94 -4.45 -9.17
CA HIS A 173 0.44 -4.89 -8.89
C HIS A 173 1.35 -4.70 -10.10
N SER A 174 0.86 -4.99 -11.32
CA SER A 174 1.59 -4.71 -12.56
C SER A 174 1.89 -3.23 -12.72
N LEU A 175 0.92 -2.34 -12.46
CA LEU A 175 1.11 -0.89 -12.48
C LEU A 175 2.21 -0.45 -11.49
N ALA A 176 2.24 -1.03 -10.28
CA ALA A 176 3.24 -0.73 -9.27
C ALA A 176 4.67 -1.07 -9.72
N VAL A 177 4.86 -2.28 -10.28
CA VAL A 177 6.17 -2.73 -10.78
C VAL A 177 6.62 -1.91 -11.96
N ARG A 178 5.74 -1.63 -12.92
CA ARG A 178 6.01 -0.83 -14.11
C ARG A 178 6.33 0.63 -13.78
N ALA A 179 5.60 1.23 -12.84
CA ALA A 179 5.91 2.57 -12.36
C ALA A 179 7.34 2.64 -11.82
N ARG A 180 7.73 1.66 -10.99
CA ARG A 180 9.09 1.57 -10.45
C ARG A 180 10.15 1.29 -11.52
N ALA A 181 9.78 0.59 -12.59
CA ALA A 181 10.64 0.33 -13.74
C ALA A 181 10.82 1.55 -14.67
N GLY A 182 10.03 2.62 -14.48
CA GLY A 182 10.16 3.87 -15.21
C GLY A 182 9.23 4.00 -16.41
N ASP A 183 8.17 3.18 -16.51
CA ASP A 183 7.15 3.38 -17.52
C ASP A 183 6.52 4.77 -17.39
N SER A 184 6.19 5.39 -18.53
CA SER A 184 5.58 6.72 -18.54
C SER A 184 4.17 6.70 -17.92
N ARG A 185 3.77 7.84 -17.36
CA ARG A 185 2.39 8.03 -16.84
C ARG A 185 1.34 7.66 -17.89
N GLU A 186 1.55 8.07 -19.15
CA GLU A 186 0.64 7.80 -20.26
C GLU A 186 0.48 6.27 -20.49
N THR A 187 1.59 5.53 -20.50
CA THR A 187 1.58 4.06 -20.62
C THR A 187 0.82 3.41 -19.46
N LEU A 188 1.09 3.85 -18.23
CA LEU A 188 0.45 3.30 -17.03
C LEU A 188 -1.06 3.58 -17.02
N GLU A 189 -1.46 4.80 -17.39
CA GLU A 189 -2.89 5.16 -17.52
C GLU A 189 -3.59 4.38 -18.64
N ALA A 190 -2.90 4.08 -19.75
CA ALA A 190 -3.44 3.23 -20.81
C ALA A 190 -3.67 1.80 -20.31
N ILE A 191 -2.70 1.21 -19.58
CA ILE A 191 -2.86 -0.11 -18.95
C ILE A 191 -4.02 -0.11 -17.95
N ALA A 192 -4.15 0.94 -17.14
CA ALA A 192 -5.25 1.07 -16.18
C ALA A 192 -6.61 1.08 -16.89
N ARG A 193 -6.78 1.88 -17.95
CA ARG A 193 -8.02 1.92 -18.75
C ARG A 193 -8.35 0.55 -19.34
N SER A 194 -7.39 -0.09 -19.98
CA SER A 194 -7.58 -1.44 -20.54
C SER A 194 -7.92 -2.47 -19.46
N GLY A 195 -7.34 -2.34 -18.26
CA GLY A 195 -7.70 -3.17 -17.11
C GLY A 195 -9.15 -3.00 -16.67
N VAL A 196 -9.65 -1.76 -16.64
CA VAL A 196 -11.06 -1.47 -16.34
C VAL A 196 -11.98 -2.11 -17.38
N GLU A 197 -11.69 -1.91 -18.67
CA GLU A 197 -12.48 -2.50 -19.77
C GLU A 197 -12.50 -4.03 -19.74
N LEU A 198 -11.36 -4.65 -19.42
CA LEU A 198 -11.25 -6.11 -19.31
C LEU A 198 -12.10 -6.68 -18.16
N ILE A 199 -12.14 -5.98 -17.03
CA ILE A 199 -12.79 -6.45 -15.80
C ILE A 199 -14.29 -6.14 -15.82
N CYS A 200 -14.66 -4.92 -16.23
CA CYS A 200 -16.04 -4.44 -16.14
C CYS A 200 -16.80 -4.60 -17.46
N GLY A 201 -16.13 -4.98 -18.56
CA GLY A 201 -16.67 -4.86 -19.91
C GLY A 201 -16.55 -3.42 -20.44
N SER A 202 -16.69 -3.26 -21.75
CA SER A 202 -16.70 -1.92 -22.37
C SER A 202 -17.93 -1.15 -21.89
N ALA A 203 -17.76 0.11 -21.50
CA ALA A 203 -18.84 0.99 -21.03
C ALA A 203 -20.00 1.19 -22.03
N ASN A 204 -19.91 0.64 -23.23
CA ASN A 204 -20.81 0.82 -24.37
C ASN A 204 -21.47 -0.47 -24.86
N ASN A 205 -21.62 -1.51 -24.04
CA ASN A 205 -22.38 -2.68 -24.48
C ASN A 205 -23.74 -2.70 -23.73
N PRO A 206 -24.84 -2.23 -24.37
CA PRO A 206 -26.20 -2.32 -23.84
C PRO A 206 -26.71 -3.77 -23.83
#